data_34c1208c343592c306ca03c8ae65ac3d
#
_entry.id   34c1208c343592c306ca03c8ae65ac3d
#
_cell.length_a   1.000
_cell.length_b   1.000
_cell.length_c   1.000
_cell.angle_alpha   90.00
_cell.angle_beta   90.00
_cell.angle_gamma   90.00
#
_symmetry.space_group_name_H-M   'P 1'
#
loop_
_entity.id
_entity.type
_entity.pdbx_description
1 polymer ?
#
loop_
_entity_poly.entity_id
_entity_poly.type
_entity_poly.pdbx_seq_one_letter_code
_entity_poly.pdbx_strand_id
1 'polypeptide(L)'
;MTMLDAQLRTVAERLAALPEEKQLTFLQQLREKGVSLERLPIMRQPCERAPLSPAQSRLWFLWQMEPQSAAYNIPAALRLRGTLDPRALRQAFEALVARHESLRTLFREEGGEPLQVILPTLPLAMLEEDFAELPADQREDAARVRLEQLARQPFDLANGPLLRLHLLRLSDSEHLLLLNLHHIVSDGWSMGVLIDEFASLYGACVTGRGASLPPLPIQYADHARWQRLWMAAGEEQRQLDYWTQHIGDPSLLLTLPSDRPRPPQQSYRGATLDFQLPTALVSELRSLARGQGASLFMVLLAAFEVLLVRYSGQRELRIGVPVANRGRAECERLVGFFVNTQVLCGEVEEHASFVDLLGAVRQAVLDAQAHQELPFERLVETLQPERSLSHNPLFQVAYNHLPSAQDALCELPAADGEALTLEPLQLATGIAKFDLMLQTEENREGAVRGQFAYASDLFDAATIERLCGHFLNLLGALAADPQCPVGRLSMLAGAEREQLLGGWNAT
;
A
#
# COMPACT_ATOMS: atom_id res chain seq x y z
N MET A 1 23.47 -13.59 17.45
CA MET A 1 22.84 -12.87 18.60
C MET A 1 23.97 -12.30 19.44
N THR A 2 24.07 -10.98 19.50
CA THR A 2 25.10 -10.31 20.28
C THR A 2 24.75 -10.34 21.78
N MET A 3 25.74 -10.06 22.66
CA MET A 3 25.49 -9.96 24.12
C MET A 3 24.43 -8.88 24.44
N LEU A 4 24.39 -7.81 23.65
CA LEU A 4 23.42 -6.72 23.77
C LEU A 4 21.99 -7.21 23.38
N ASP A 5 21.87 -8.01 22.33
CA ASP A 5 20.56 -8.55 21.91
C ASP A 5 19.96 -9.47 22.98
N ALA A 6 20.79 -10.27 23.67
CA ALA A 6 20.35 -11.12 24.77
C ALA A 6 19.84 -10.30 25.98
N GLN A 7 20.50 -9.18 26.29
CA GLN A 7 20.06 -8.27 27.35
C GLN A 7 18.74 -7.58 27.00
N LEU A 8 18.60 -7.06 25.77
CA LEU A 8 17.36 -6.44 25.31
C LEU A 8 16.20 -7.43 25.32
N ARG A 9 16.44 -8.68 24.94
CA ARG A 9 15.44 -9.74 25.01
C ARG A 9 14.98 -10.02 26.44
N THR A 10 15.90 -10.10 27.41
CA THR A 10 15.54 -10.28 28.82
C THR A 10 14.70 -9.11 29.35
N VAL A 11 15.00 -7.88 28.93
CA VAL A 11 14.20 -6.69 29.27
C VAL A 11 12.81 -6.78 28.67
N ALA A 12 12.70 -7.19 27.41
CA ALA A 12 11.41 -7.36 26.72
C ALA A 12 10.55 -8.48 27.33
N GLU A 13 11.16 -9.61 27.71
CA GLU A 13 10.48 -10.69 28.43
C GLU A 13 9.94 -10.22 29.79
N ARG A 14 10.74 -9.40 30.51
CA ARG A 14 10.28 -8.79 31.77
C ARG A 14 9.13 -7.81 31.53
N LEU A 15 9.19 -6.98 30.49
CA LEU A 15 8.10 -6.08 30.11
C LEU A 15 6.81 -6.87 29.86
N ALA A 16 6.89 -7.93 29.04
CA ALA A 16 5.74 -8.76 28.67
C ALA A 16 5.11 -9.48 29.89
N ALA A 17 5.90 -9.78 30.92
CA ALA A 17 5.43 -10.42 32.16
C ALA A 17 4.77 -9.43 33.16
N LEU A 18 4.89 -8.11 32.93
CA LEU A 18 4.28 -7.12 33.80
C LEU A 18 2.77 -6.98 33.52
N PRO A 19 1.96 -6.68 34.55
CA PRO A 19 0.58 -6.24 34.35
C PRO A 19 0.53 -5.00 33.43
N GLU A 20 -0.51 -4.90 32.60
CA GLU A 20 -0.65 -3.81 31.59
C GLU A 20 -0.47 -2.41 32.20
N GLU A 21 -1.04 -2.17 33.39
CA GLU A 21 -0.94 -0.90 34.13
C GLU A 21 0.51 -0.49 34.47
N LYS A 22 1.44 -1.44 34.53
CA LYS A 22 2.86 -1.21 34.87
C LYS A 22 3.76 -1.17 33.64
N GLN A 23 3.30 -1.65 32.49
CA GLN A 23 4.12 -1.74 31.28
C GLN A 23 4.53 -0.35 30.79
N LEU A 24 3.60 0.59 30.75
CA LEU A 24 3.87 1.97 30.33
C LEU A 24 4.91 2.65 31.22
N THR A 25 4.73 2.59 32.54
CA THR A 25 5.67 3.17 33.50
C THR A 25 7.06 2.56 33.36
N PHE A 26 7.13 1.25 33.12
CA PHE A 26 8.40 0.55 32.92
C PHE A 26 9.12 1.03 31.64
N LEU A 27 8.40 1.20 30.52
CA LEU A 27 8.97 1.75 29.29
C LEU A 27 9.47 3.18 29.46
N GLN A 28 8.71 4.03 30.15
CA GLN A 28 9.11 5.41 30.45
C GLN A 28 10.42 5.45 31.26
N GLN A 29 10.54 4.61 32.30
CA GLN A 29 11.77 4.48 33.08
C GLN A 29 12.97 3.98 32.25
N LEU A 30 12.76 3.07 31.30
CA LEU A 30 13.81 2.60 30.40
C LEU A 30 14.28 3.73 29.49
N ARG A 31 13.36 4.54 28.95
CA ARG A 31 13.65 5.70 28.12
C ARG A 31 14.45 6.75 28.90
N GLU A 32 14.06 7.07 30.13
CA GLU A 32 14.81 7.98 31.02
C GLU A 32 16.24 7.51 31.30
N LYS A 33 16.46 6.19 31.28
CA LYS A 33 17.79 5.58 31.41
C LYS A 33 18.57 5.50 30.11
N GLY A 34 18.03 6.06 29.01
CA GLY A 34 18.69 6.09 27.70
C GLY A 34 18.60 4.77 26.92
N VAL A 35 17.71 3.84 27.31
CA VAL A 35 17.49 2.60 26.54
C VAL A 35 16.66 2.94 25.30
N SER A 36 17.18 2.60 24.11
CA SER A 36 16.42 2.71 22.86
C SER A 36 15.29 1.69 22.83
N LEU A 37 14.04 2.18 22.96
CA LEU A 37 12.85 1.34 22.95
C LEU A 37 12.61 0.69 21.59
N GLU A 38 13.05 1.32 20.49
CA GLU A 38 12.97 0.79 19.12
C GLU A 38 13.70 -0.55 18.97
N ARG A 39 14.72 -0.79 19.77
CA ARG A 39 15.53 -2.02 19.74
C ARG A 39 14.99 -3.13 20.60
N LEU A 40 13.97 -2.88 21.43
CA LEU A 40 13.34 -3.92 22.25
C LEU A 40 12.54 -4.84 21.34
N PRO A 41 12.77 -6.17 21.33
CA PRO A 41 11.97 -7.09 20.55
C PRO A 41 10.53 -7.14 21.07
N ILE A 42 9.58 -7.27 20.14
CA ILE A 42 8.18 -7.49 20.48
C ILE A 42 8.03 -8.94 20.96
N MET A 43 7.36 -9.14 22.08
CA MET A 43 7.17 -10.45 22.68
C MET A 43 5.77 -10.99 22.40
N ARG A 44 5.67 -12.29 22.14
CA ARG A 44 4.39 -12.97 21.97
C ARG A 44 3.58 -12.96 23.28
N GLN A 45 2.35 -12.47 23.22
CA GLN A 45 1.40 -12.43 24.32
C GLN A 45 0.04 -12.97 23.84
N PRO A 46 -0.16 -14.30 23.86
CA PRO A 46 -1.41 -14.90 23.39
C PRO A 46 -2.63 -14.32 24.10
N CYS A 47 -3.62 -13.90 23.34
CA CYS A 47 -4.85 -13.32 23.87
C CYS A 47 -6.02 -13.56 22.90
N GLU A 48 -7.23 -13.62 23.44
CA GLU A 48 -8.45 -13.66 22.67
C GLU A 48 -8.97 -12.26 22.31
N ARG A 49 -8.52 -11.25 23.04
CA ARG A 49 -8.90 -9.85 22.86
C ARG A 49 -7.66 -8.95 22.90
N ALA A 50 -7.58 -8.02 22.00
CA ALA A 50 -6.51 -7.03 21.92
C ALA A 50 -7.05 -5.66 21.51
N PRO A 51 -6.37 -4.56 21.88
CA PRO A 51 -6.71 -3.25 21.35
C PRO A 51 -6.44 -3.19 19.83
N LEU A 52 -7.17 -2.35 19.14
CA LEU A 52 -6.87 -2.05 17.74
C LEU A 52 -5.51 -1.32 17.65
N SER A 53 -4.77 -1.53 16.57
CA SER A 53 -3.72 -0.56 16.22
C SER A 53 -4.34 0.79 15.85
N PRO A 54 -3.59 1.91 15.90
CA PRO A 54 -4.11 3.21 15.47
C PRO A 54 -4.67 3.17 14.03
N ALA A 55 -3.98 2.50 13.11
CA ALA A 55 -4.41 2.33 11.73
C ALA A 55 -5.73 1.53 11.63
N GLN A 56 -5.88 0.46 12.42
CA GLN A 56 -7.14 -0.29 12.50
C GLN A 56 -8.28 0.54 13.08
N SER A 57 -8.01 1.38 14.08
CA SER A 57 -9.02 2.26 14.69
C SER A 57 -9.65 3.19 13.66
N ARG A 58 -8.85 3.74 12.73
CA ARG A 58 -9.36 4.54 11.61
C ARG A 58 -10.28 3.72 10.71
N LEU A 59 -9.86 2.54 10.26
CA LEU A 59 -10.67 1.73 9.35
C LEU A 59 -11.96 1.25 10.01
N TRP A 60 -11.92 0.97 11.31
CA TRP A 60 -13.11 0.66 12.10
C TRP A 60 -14.09 1.84 12.10
N PHE A 61 -13.62 3.05 12.39
CA PHE A 61 -14.43 4.26 12.39
C PHE A 61 -15.06 4.53 11.00
N LEU A 62 -14.27 4.43 9.94
CA LEU A 62 -14.76 4.62 8.56
C LEU A 62 -15.80 3.58 8.18
N TRP A 63 -15.60 2.33 8.59
CA TRP A 63 -16.58 1.28 8.37
C TRP A 63 -17.89 1.54 9.13
N GLN A 64 -17.85 2.05 10.36
CA GLN A 64 -19.05 2.42 11.10
C GLN A 64 -19.84 3.54 10.40
N MET A 65 -19.15 4.49 9.74
CA MET A 65 -19.83 5.53 8.97
C MET A 65 -20.46 5.02 7.67
N GLU A 66 -19.77 4.13 6.96
CA GLU A 66 -20.21 3.58 5.67
C GLU A 66 -20.04 2.05 5.60
N PRO A 67 -20.89 1.24 6.28
CA PRO A 67 -20.70 -0.22 6.35
C PRO A 67 -20.86 -0.94 5.01
N GLN A 68 -21.46 -0.28 4.02
CA GLN A 68 -21.65 -0.80 2.67
C GLN A 68 -20.55 -0.39 1.69
N SER A 69 -19.52 0.30 2.15
CA SER A 69 -18.40 0.72 1.31
C SER A 69 -17.45 -0.44 1.04
N ALA A 70 -17.04 -0.58 -0.22
CA ALA A 70 -15.98 -1.51 -0.65
C ALA A 70 -14.62 -0.81 -0.84
N ALA A 71 -14.48 0.47 -0.43
CA ALA A 71 -13.29 1.28 -0.67
C ALA A 71 -12.01 0.71 -0.03
N TYR A 72 -12.18 -0.11 1.02
CA TYR A 72 -11.07 -0.76 1.73
C TYR A 72 -11.01 -2.27 1.47
N ASN A 73 -11.63 -2.76 0.41
CA ASN A 73 -11.37 -4.10 -0.09
C ASN A 73 -10.00 -4.15 -0.79
N ILE A 74 -9.29 -5.26 -0.62
CA ILE A 74 -8.03 -5.57 -1.32
C ILE A 74 -8.30 -6.82 -2.16
N PRO A 75 -8.74 -6.70 -3.40
CA PRO A 75 -8.85 -7.83 -4.30
C PRO A 75 -7.49 -8.16 -4.92
N ALA A 76 -7.12 -9.44 -4.93
CA ALA A 76 -6.03 -9.98 -5.72
C ALA A 76 -6.59 -11.11 -6.57
N ALA A 77 -6.56 -10.95 -7.88
CA ALA A 77 -7.01 -11.97 -8.81
C ALA A 77 -5.82 -12.66 -9.46
N LEU A 78 -5.91 -13.97 -9.59
CA LEU A 78 -4.90 -14.85 -10.19
C LEU A 78 -5.58 -15.71 -11.25
N ARG A 79 -4.92 -15.90 -12.37
CA ARG A 79 -5.25 -16.91 -13.35
C ARG A 79 -4.39 -18.15 -13.06
N LEU A 80 -5.03 -19.30 -12.96
CA LEU A 80 -4.41 -20.58 -12.69
C LEU A 80 -4.49 -21.42 -13.98
N ARG A 81 -3.36 -21.80 -14.52
CA ARG A 81 -3.27 -22.67 -15.71
C ARG A 81 -2.55 -23.97 -15.38
N GLY A 82 -3.19 -25.07 -15.72
CA GLY A 82 -2.75 -26.42 -15.41
C GLY A 82 -3.78 -27.17 -14.58
N THR A 83 -3.44 -28.37 -14.12
CA THR A 83 -4.32 -29.23 -13.32
C THR A 83 -4.35 -28.76 -11.86
N LEU A 84 -5.43 -28.07 -11.49
CA LEU A 84 -5.66 -27.62 -10.13
C LEU A 84 -6.25 -28.75 -9.27
N ASP A 85 -5.74 -28.92 -8.05
CA ASP A 85 -6.43 -29.66 -6.99
C ASP A 85 -7.20 -28.71 -6.06
N PRO A 86 -8.55 -28.61 -6.17
CA PRO A 86 -9.34 -27.69 -5.35
C PRO A 86 -9.32 -28.06 -3.86
N ARG A 87 -9.08 -29.33 -3.51
CA ARG A 87 -8.98 -29.77 -2.11
C ARG A 87 -7.66 -29.29 -1.50
N ALA A 88 -6.55 -29.45 -2.22
CA ALA A 88 -5.25 -28.94 -1.80
C ALA A 88 -5.27 -27.41 -1.67
N LEU A 89 -5.94 -26.70 -2.60
CA LEU A 89 -6.13 -25.25 -2.52
C LEU A 89 -6.88 -24.85 -1.25
N ARG A 90 -8.01 -25.49 -0.96
CA ARG A 90 -8.79 -25.22 0.27
C ARG A 90 -7.95 -25.49 1.52
N GLN A 91 -7.28 -26.63 1.61
CA GLN A 91 -6.43 -27.00 2.75
C GLN A 91 -5.29 -26.00 2.97
N ALA A 92 -4.65 -25.52 1.90
CA ALA A 92 -3.60 -24.51 1.98
C ALA A 92 -4.12 -23.18 2.59
N PHE A 93 -5.30 -22.70 2.15
CA PHE A 93 -5.89 -21.49 2.73
C PHE A 93 -6.41 -21.69 4.15
N GLU A 94 -6.94 -22.85 4.50
CA GLU A 94 -7.31 -23.18 5.88
C GLU A 94 -6.07 -23.16 6.81
N ALA A 95 -4.94 -23.66 6.33
CA ALA A 95 -3.66 -23.58 7.05
C ALA A 95 -3.17 -22.14 7.23
N LEU A 96 -3.34 -21.26 6.21
CA LEU A 96 -3.03 -19.83 6.32
C LEU A 96 -3.91 -19.15 7.37
N VAL A 97 -5.23 -19.40 7.38
CA VAL A 97 -6.16 -18.86 8.38
C VAL A 97 -5.81 -19.33 9.79
N ALA A 98 -5.41 -20.60 9.94
CA ALA A 98 -4.96 -21.14 11.23
C ALA A 98 -3.66 -20.47 11.71
N ARG A 99 -2.72 -20.20 10.79
CA ARG A 99 -1.39 -19.65 11.06
C ARG A 99 -1.42 -18.17 11.42
N HIS A 100 -2.18 -17.37 10.69
CA HIS A 100 -2.27 -15.90 10.86
C HIS A 100 -3.52 -15.53 11.63
N GLU A 101 -3.35 -15.11 12.89
CA GLU A 101 -4.47 -14.72 13.76
C GLU A 101 -5.31 -13.58 13.17
N SER A 102 -4.69 -12.65 12.43
CA SER A 102 -5.39 -11.55 11.75
C SER A 102 -6.51 -12.03 10.80
N LEU A 103 -6.32 -13.18 10.12
CA LEU A 103 -7.31 -13.74 9.20
C LEU A 103 -8.55 -14.36 9.90
N ARG A 104 -8.46 -14.59 11.21
CA ARG A 104 -9.55 -15.07 12.06
C ARG A 104 -9.89 -14.10 13.19
N THR A 105 -9.58 -12.81 12.96
CA THR A 105 -9.90 -11.71 13.88
C THR A 105 -11.16 -11.01 13.40
N LEU A 106 -12.04 -10.69 14.34
CA LEU A 106 -13.21 -9.84 14.17
C LEU A 106 -13.01 -8.54 14.96
N PHE A 107 -13.78 -7.53 14.61
CA PHE A 107 -13.69 -6.22 15.27
C PHE A 107 -15.03 -5.92 15.94
N ARG A 108 -15.03 -5.69 17.24
CA ARG A 108 -16.24 -5.45 18.03
C ARG A 108 -16.03 -4.36 19.03
N GLU A 109 -17.10 -3.71 19.41
CA GLU A 109 -17.10 -2.75 20.49
C GLU A 109 -17.53 -3.45 21.79
N GLU A 110 -16.71 -3.33 22.82
CA GLU A 110 -17.02 -3.83 24.16
C GLU A 110 -16.74 -2.70 25.17
N GLY A 111 -17.73 -2.33 25.96
CA GLY A 111 -17.62 -1.24 26.95
C GLY A 111 -17.35 0.15 26.35
N GLY A 112 -17.70 0.38 25.09
CA GLY A 112 -17.45 1.63 24.36
C GLY A 112 -16.07 1.69 23.67
N GLU A 113 -15.26 0.63 23.77
CA GLU A 113 -13.94 0.55 23.15
C GLU A 113 -13.91 -0.50 22.05
N PRO A 114 -13.36 -0.19 20.87
CA PRO A 114 -13.22 -1.16 19.79
C PRO A 114 -12.06 -2.12 20.09
N LEU A 115 -12.31 -3.41 19.91
CA LEU A 115 -11.37 -4.50 20.18
C LEU A 115 -11.23 -5.45 18.99
N GLN A 116 -10.03 -6.01 18.85
CA GLN A 116 -9.76 -7.21 18.09
C GLN A 116 -10.25 -8.43 18.89
N VAL A 117 -11.14 -9.21 18.33
CA VAL A 117 -11.61 -10.50 18.90
C VAL A 117 -11.03 -11.62 18.06
N ILE A 118 -10.05 -12.33 18.62
CA ILE A 118 -9.30 -13.36 17.92
C ILE A 118 -9.98 -14.70 18.18
N LEU A 119 -10.57 -15.27 17.14
CA LEU A 119 -11.26 -16.55 17.24
C LEU A 119 -10.25 -17.71 17.25
N PRO A 120 -10.52 -18.80 17.98
CA PRO A 120 -9.67 -20.00 17.93
C PRO A 120 -9.66 -20.64 16.54
N THR A 121 -10.81 -20.59 15.85
CA THR A 121 -10.99 -21.08 14.46
C THR A 121 -12.00 -20.21 13.74
N LEU A 122 -11.85 -20.08 12.44
CA LEU A 122 -12.82 -19.43 11.56
C LEU A 122 -12.92 -20.24 10.26
N PRO A 123 -14.11 -20.70 9.86
CA PRO A 123 -14.29 -21.42 8.61
C PRO A 123 -13.89 -20.56 7.40
N LEU A 124 -13.18 -21.17 6.45
CA LEU A 124 -12.81 -20.50 5.22
C LEU A 124 -14.04 -20.27 4.34
N ALA A 125 -14.31 -19.00 3.99
CA ALA A 125 -15.33 -18.66 3.01
C ALA A 125 -14.76 -18.85 1.59
N MET A 126 -15.12 -19.92 0.93
CA MET A 126 -14.72 -20.21 -0.45
C MET A 126 -15.96 -20.53 -1.29
N LEU A 127 -16.17 -19.71 -2.31
CA LEU A 127 -17.22 -19.89 -3.32
C LEU A 127 -16.58 -20.45 -4.59
N GLU A 128 -17.23 -21.46 -5.16
CA GLU A 128 -16.84 -22.10 -6.41
C GLU A 128 -17.96 -21.92 -7.43
N GLU A 129 -17.64 -21.38 -8.62
CA GLU A 129 -18.59 -21.16 -9.71
C GLU A 129 -18.02 -21.78 -11.01
N ASP A 130 -18.88 -22.43 -11.82
CA ASP A 130 -18.50 -23.06 -13.08
C ASP A 130 -18.94 -22.23 -14.27
N PHE A 131 -17.99 -21.74 -15.05
CA PHE A 131 -18.19 -21.00 -16.28
C PHE A 131 -17.91 -21.84 -17.53
N ALA A 132 -17.48 -23.10 -17.37
CA ALA A 132 -17.14 -23.98 -18.49
C ALA A 132 -18.33 -24.30 -19.40
N GLU A 133 -19.54 -24.19 -18.91
CA GLU A 133 -20.78 -24.40 -19.69
C GLU A 133 -21.12 -23.23 -20.62
N LEU A 134 -20.52 -22.04 -20.40
CA LEU A 134 -20.72 -20.90 -21.28
C LEU A 134 -19.95 -21.06 -22.60
N PRO A 135 -20.42 -20.44 -23.70
CA PRO A 135 -19.66 -20.36 -24.95
C PRO A 135 -18.26 -19.77 -24.71
N ALA A 136 -17.24 -20.33 -25.39
CA ALA A 136 -15.84 -19.99 -25.14
C ALA A 136 -15.54 -18.49 -25.35
N ASP A 137 -16.24 -17.84 -26.30
CA ASP A 137 -16.13 -16.40 -26.61
C ASP A 137 -16.75 -15.48 -25.57
N GLN A 138 -17.66 -15.99 -24.70
CA GLN A 138 -18.33 -15.20 -23.67
C GLN A 138 -17.80 -15.50 -22.27
N ARG A 139 -17.11 -16.62 -22.08
CA ARG A 139 -16.71 -17.17 -20.80
C ARG A 139 -15.78 -16.25 -20.03
N GLU A 140 -14.75 -15.74 -20.71
CA GLU A 140 -13.73 -14.86 -20.12
C GLU A 140 -14.34 -13.54 -19.64
N ASP A 141 -15.15 -12.89 -20.49
CA ASP A 141 -15.78 -11.62 -20.13
C ASP A 141 -16.80 -11.78 -19.00
N ALA A 142 -17.60 -12.86 -19.03
CA ALA A 142 -18.56 -13.15 -17.97
C ALA A 142 -17.85 -13.41 -16.63
N ALA A 143 -16.76 -14.18 -16.63
CA ALA A 143 -15.99 -14.45 -15.44
C ALA A 143 -15.31 -13.18 -14.90
N ARG A 144 -14.76 -12.31 -15.77
CA ARG A 144 -14.17 -11.02 -15.39
C ARG A 144 -15.20 -10.11 -14.72
N VAL A 145 -16.37 -9.92 -15.34
CA VAL A 145 -17.47 -9.13 -14.76
C VAL A 145 -17.86 -9.70 -13.39
N ARG A 146 -17.90 -11.02 -13.26
CA ARG A 146 -18.22 -11.66 -12.00
C ARG A 146 -17.18 -11.40 -10.92
N LEU A 147 -15.89 -11.49 -11.24
CA LEU A 147 -14.80 -11.16 -10.31
C LEU A 147 -14.87 -9.71 -9.84
N GLU A 148 -15.14 -8.76 -10.73
CA GLU A 148 -15.30 -7.34 -10.37
C GLU A 148 -16.47 -7.10 -9.43
N GLN A 149 -17.60 -7.79 -9.63
CA GLN A 149 -18.75 -7.76 -8.72
C GLN A 149 -18.38 -8.31 -7.34
N LEU A 150 -17.71 -9.46 -7.29
CA LEU A 150 -17.27 -10.10 -6.05
C LEU A 150 -16.25 -9.26 -5.29
N ALA A 151 -15.31 -8.62 -6.01
CA ALA A 151 -14.31 -7.71 -5.44
C ALA A 151 -14.94 -6.50 -4.73
N ARG A 152 -16.13 -6.04 -5.22
CA ARG A 152 -16.85 -4.89 -4.67
C ARG A 152 -17.85 -5.25 -3.55
N GLN A 153 -17.96 -6.51 -3.14
CA GLN A 153 -18.85 -6.88 -2.04
C GLN A 153 -18.32 -6.36 -0.69
N PRO A 154 -19.11 -5.58 0.07
CA PRO A 154 -18.67 -5.04 1.35
C PRO A 154 -18.40 -6.14 2.38
N PHE A 155 -17.51 -5.86 3.33
CA PHE A 155 -17.22 -6.73 4.46
C PHE A 155 -17.96 -6.27 5.73
N ASP A 156 -18.44 -7.24 6.52
CA ASP A 156 -18.89 -7.01 7.88
C ASP A 156 -17.75 -7.28 8.85
N LEU A 157 -17.20 -6.21 9.43
CA LEU A 157 -16.04 -6.33 10.34
C LEU A 157 -16.38 -6.99 11.66
N ALA A 158 -17.65 -6.91 12.09
CA ALA A 158 -18.10 -7.46 13.37
C ALA A 158 -18.36 -8.97 13.32
N ASN A 159 -18.75 -9.50 12.16
CA ASN A 159 -19.12 -10.90 11.99
C ASN A 159 -18.19 -11.68 11.06
N GLY A 160 -17.48 -10.99 10.15
CA GLY A 160 -16.55 -11.62 9.20
C GLY A 160 -17.22 -12.59 8.22
N PRO A 161 -16.47 -13.51 7.59
CA PRO A 161 -15.02 -13.56 7.54
C PRO A 161 -14.41 -12.39 6.73
N LEU A 162 -13.17 -11.97 7.07
CA LEU A 162 -12.49 -10.85 6.41
C LEU A 162 -11.51 -11.28 5.31
N LEU A 163 -11.49 -12.56 5.01
CA LEU A 163 -10.92 -13.19 3.81
C LEU A 163 -12.01 -13.97 3.12
N ARG A 164 -12.23 -13.72 1.82
CA ARG A 164 -13.12 -14.48 0.95
C ARG A 164 -12.35 -14.96 -0.27
N LEU A 165 -12.56 -16.22 -0.62
CA LEU A 165 -12.00 -16.83 -1.83
C LEU A 165 -13.12 -17.12 -2.82
N HIS A 166 -12.86 -16.83 -4.09
CA HIS A 166 -13.76 -17.17 -5.17
C HIS A 166 -12.95 -17.87 -6.27
N LEU A 167 -13.31 -19.10 -6.56
CA LEU A 167 -12.72 -19.93 -7.60
C LEU A 167 -13.71 -20.07 -8.75
N LEU A 168 -13.38 -19.51 -9.91
CA LEU A 168 -14.17 -19.61 -11.13
C LEU A 168 -13.48 -20.57 -12.09
N ARG A 169 -14.14 -21.68 -12.44
CA ARG A 169 -13.65 -22.65 -13.40
C ARG A 169 -14.01 -22.21 -14.81
N LEU A 170 -13.00 -22.01 -15.66
CA LEU A 170 -13.18 -21.69 -17.08
C LEU A 170 -13.09 -22.95 -17.94
N SER A 171 -12.24 -23.91 -17.56
CA SER A 171 -12.07 -25.23 -18.18
C SER A 171 -11.46 -26.19 -17.18
N ASP A 172 -11.16 -27.43 -17.61
CA ASP A 172 -10.45 -28.41 -16.77
C ASP A 172 -9.04 -27.96 -16.39
N SER A 173 -8.42 -27.10 -17.21
CA SER A 173 -7.03 -26.64 -17.04
C SER A 173 -6.90 -25.14 -16.81
N GLU A 174 -8.02 -24.42 -16.65
CA GLU A 174 -7.96 -22.97 -16.47
C GLU A 174 -9.00 -22.49 -15.44
N HIS A 175 -8.52 -21.77 -14.42
CA HIS A 175 -9.35 -21.23 -13.36
C HIS A 175 -8.95 -19.77 -13.08
N LEU A 176 -9.89 -19.00 -12.54
CA LEU A 176 -9.63 -17.69 -11.96
C LEU A 176 -9.85 -17.76 -10.45
N LEU A 177 -8.87 -17.31 -9.69
CA LEU A 177 -8.93 -17.24 -8.23
C LEU A 177 -8.93 -15.78 -7.78
N LEU A 178 -9.96 -15.36 -7.04
CA LEU A 178 -10.00 -14.08 -6.37
C LEU A 178 -9.80 -14.28 -4.88
N LEU A 179 -8.75 -13.65 -4.35
CA LEU A 179 -8.57 -13.41 -2.93
C LEU A 179 -9.10 -12.02 -2.64
N ASN A 180 -10.12 -11.90 -1.81
CA ASN A 180 -10.65 -10.61 -1.40
C ASN A 180 -10.53 -10.48 0.12
N LEU A 181 -9.76 -9.49 0.57
CA LEU A 181 -9.55 -9.19 1.99
C LEU A 181 -10.02 -7.78 2.32
N HIS A 182 -10.37 -7.55 3.58
CA HIS A 182 -10.53 -6.19 4.07
C HIS A 182 -9.18 -5.64 4.57
N HIS A 183 -8.91 -4.37 4.24
CA HIS A 183 -7.62 -3.72 4.57
C HIS A 183 -7.28 -3.75 6.07
N ILE A 184 -8.28 -3.80 6.97
CA ILE A 184 -8.08 -3.85 8.42
C ILE A 184 -7.28 -5.08 8.91
N VAL A 185 -7.22 -6.15 8.09
CA VAL A 185 -6.48 -7.39 8.40
C VAL A 185 -5.35 -7.68 7.43
N SER A 186 -5.15 -6.84 6.41
CA SER A 186 -4.13 -7.08 5.38
C SER A 186 -3.67 -5.77 4.73
N ASP A 187 -2.51 -5.80 4.09
CA ASP A 187 -1.96 -4.74 3.24
C ASP A 187 -1.26 -5.35 2.01
N GLY A 188 -0.68 -4.51 1.15
CA GLY A 188 0.00 -4.98 -0.06
C GLY A 188 1.18 -5.91 0.24
N TRP A 189 1.96 -5.65 1.28
CA TRP A 189 3.04 -6.54 1.71
C TRP A 189 2.51 -7.89 2.21
N SER A 190 1.43 -7.86 2.99
CA SER A 190 0.75 -9.07 3.48
C SER A 190 0.25 -9.96 2.34
N MET A 191 -0.17 -9.38 1.22
CA MET A 191 -0.57 -10.15 0.03
C MET A 191 0.60 -10.94 -0.53
N GLY A 192 1.80 -10.37 -0.60
CA GLY A 192 3.01 -11.10 -0.98
C GLY A 192 3.30 -12.27 -0.04
N VAL A 193 3.24 -12.04 1.28
CA VAL A 193 3.40 -13.10 2.30
C VAL A 193 2.37 -14.21 2.11
N LEU A 194 1.10 -13.86 1.87
CA LEU A 194 0.02 -14.84 1.66
C LEU A 194 0.25 -15.68 0.41
N ILE A 195 0.67 -15.07 -0.71
CA ILE A 195 0.95 -15.78 -1.96
C ILE A 195 2.14 -16.74 -1.80
N ASP A 196 3.23 -16.29 -1.20
CA ASP A 196 4.43 -17.10 -0.97
C ASP A 196 4.14 -18.30 -0.04
N GLU A 197 3.42 -18.05 1.06
CA GLU A 197 3.07 -19.13 2.00
C GLU A 197 2.00 -20.06 1.41
N PHE A 198 1.05 -19.54 0.62
CA PHE A 198 0.10 -20.35 -0.14
C PHE A 198 0.83 -21.31 -1.10
N ALA A 199 1.78 -20.79 -1.87
CA ALA A 199 2.57 -21.60 -2.79
C ALA A 199 3.26 -22.79 -2.08
N SER A 200 3.89 -22.51 -0.94
CA SER A 200 4.53 -23.52 -0.10
C SER A 200 3.54 -24.57 0.45
N LEU A 201 2.39 -24.11 0.95
CA LEU A 201 1.38 -24.97 1.56
C LEU A 201 0.66 -25.82 0.52
N TYR A 202 0.27 -25.23 -0.62
CA TYR A 202 -0.35 -25.95 -1.73
C TYR A 202 0.56 -27.05 -2.27
N GLY A 203 1.83 -26.70 -2.53
CA GLY A 203 2.81 -27.69 -2.99
C GLY A 203 3.03 -28.84 -1.99
N ALA A 204 3.00 -28.54 -0.70
CA ALA A 204 3.06 -29.56 0.34
C ALA A 204 1.84 -30.50 0.35
N CYS A 205 0.64 -29.94 0.18
CA CYS A 205 -0.61 -30.71 0.12
C CYS A 205 -0.62 -31.64 -1.11
N VAL A 206 -0.25 -31.15 -2.30
CA VAL A 206 -0.23 -31.91 -3.54
C VAL A 206 0.83 -33.02 -3.51
N THR A 207 2.01 -32.74 -2.99
CA THR A 207 3.12 -33.72 -2.97
C THR A 207 3.10 -34.66 -1.77
N GLY A 208 2.20 -34.45 -0.79
CA GLY A 208 2.15 -35.19 0.47
C GLY A 208 3.37 -34.96 1.38
N ARG A 209 4.15 -33.89 1.14
CA ARG A 209 5.33 -33.53 1.95
C ARG A 209 4.91 -32.46 2.97
N GLY A 210 5.54 -32.46 4.15
CA GLY A 210 5.29 -31.42 5.15
C GLY A 210 5.71 -30.02 4.64
N ALA A 211 4.86 -29.01 4.80
CA ALA A 211 5.25 -27.63 4.54
C ALA A 211 6.28 -27.17 5.58
N SER A 212 7.36 -26.54 5.13
CA SER A 212 8.42 -25.99 6.01
C SER A 212 8.32 -24.46 6.06
N LEU A 213 7.28 -23.95 6.74
CA LEU A 213 7.19 -22.51 7.02
C LEU A 213 7.86 -22.20 8.36
N PRO A 214 8.70 -21.15 8.47
CA PRO A 214 9.30 -20.76 9.72
C PRO A 214 8.20 -20.31 10.71
N PRO A 215 8.35 -20.58 12.03
CA PRO A 215 7.37 -20.13 13.02
C PRO A 215 7.29 -18.61 13.04
N LEU A 216 6.09 -18.08 13.27
CA LEU A 216 5.90 -16.66 13.49
C LEU A 216 6.30 -16.33 14.93
N PRO A 217 7.24 -15.39 15.16
CA PRO A 217 7.67 -15.05 16.51
C PRO A 217 6.59 -14.31 17.29
N ILE A 218 5.72 -13.59 16.63
CA ILE A 218 4.60 -12.81 17.17
C ILE A 218 3.39 -12.89 16.24
N GLN A 219 2.27 -12.29 16.64
CA GLN A 219 1.10 -12.07 15.83
C GLN A 219 0.75 -10.57 15.74
N TYR A 220 -0.15 -10.18 14.85
CA TYR A 220 -0.49 -8.77 14.66
C TYR A 220 -1.00 -8.08 15.94
N ALA A 221 -1.75 -8.79 16.77
CA ALA A 221 -2.23 -8.28 18.06
C ALA A 221 -1.10 -7.88 19.01
N ASP A 222 0.02 -8.63 19.00
CA ASP A 222 1.21 -8.30 19.78
C ASP A 222 1.84 -6.99 19.31
N HIS A 223 1.94 -6.80 17.97
CA HIS A 223 2.40 -5.55 17.36
C HIS A 223 1.49 -4.37 17.74
N ALA A 224 0.16 -4.52 17.60
CA ALA A 224 -0.80 -3.46 17.90
C ALA A 224 -0.69 -2.98 19.36
N ARG A 225 -0.57 -3.92 20.32
CA ARG A 225 -0.36 -3.63 21.74
C ARG A 225 0.97 -2.92 21.95
N TRP A 226 2.05 -3.45 21.39
CA TRP A 226 3.39 -2.87 21.52
C TRP A 226 3.44 -1.45 20.94
N GLN A 227 2.89 -1.21 19.76
CA GLN A 227 2.85 0.11 19.11
C GLN A 227 2.17 1.15 20.01
N ARG A 228 1.02 0.84 20.58
CA ARG A 228 0.32 1.73 21.51
C ARG A 228 1.17 2.08 22.74
N LEU A 229 1.78 1.08 23.37
CA LEU A 229 2.62 1.28 24.55
C LEU A 229 3.86 2.12 24.22
N TRP A 230 4.51 1.86 23.09
CA TRP A 230 5.69 2.57 22.66
C TRP A 230 5.39 4.03 22.33
N MET A 231 4.32 4.30 21.60
CA MET A 231 3.84 5.65 21.32
C MET A 231 3.55 6.41 22.63
N ALA A 232 2.80 5.81 23.55
CA ALA A 232 2.46 6.41 24.85
C ALA A 232 3.70 6.63 25.75
N ALA A 233 4.77 5.86 25.57
CA ALA A 233 6.02 6.04 26.30
C ALA A 233 6.83 7.28 25.85
N GLY A 234 6.27 8.11 24.97
CA GLY A 234 6.79 9.42 24.56
C GLY A 234 7.33 9.45 23.12
N GLU A 235 7.26 8.36 22.36
CA GLU A 235 7.62 8.35 20.96
C GLU A 235 6.66 9.19 20.11
N GLU A 236 5.37 9.15 20.45
CA GLU A 236 4.35 9.97 19.78
C GLU A 236 4.71 11.45 19.78
N GLN A 237 5.11 12.01 20.93
CA GLN A 237 5.47 13.42 21.00
C GLN A 237 6.70 13.77 20.17
N ARG A 238 7.74 12.91 20.20
CA ARG A 238 8.95 13.10 19.39
C ARG A 238 8.63 13.20 17.90
N GLN A 239 7.75 12.34 17.42
CA GLN A 239 7.35 12.32 16.03
C GLN A 239 6.39 13.46 15.66
N LEU A 240 5.46 13.80 16.56
CA LEU A 240 4.55 14.94 16.37
C LEU A 240 5.31 16.26 16.25
N ASP A 241 6.34 16.46 17.08
CA ASP A 241 7.16 17.68 17.02
C ASP A 241 7.80 17.86 15.64
N TYR A 242 8.35 16.77 15.06
CA TYR A 242 8.89 16.80 13.70
C TYR A 242 7.81 17.08 12.66
N TRP A 243 6.72 16.30 12.64
CA TRP A 243 5.70 16.41 11.61
C TRP A 243 4.96 17.75 11.65
N THR A 244 4.69 18.29 12.85
CA THR A 244 4.04 19.58 13.00
C THR A 244 4.90 20.70 12.42
N GLN A 245 6.22 20.67 12.67
CA GLN A 245 7.16 21.62 12.10
C GLN A 245 7.29 21.45 10.58
N HIS A 246 7.36 20.20 10.10
CA HIS A 246 7.59 19.88 8.69
C HIS A 246 6.39 20.25 7.81
N ILE A 247 5.17 20.01 8.29
CA ILE A 247 3.94 20.32 7.53
C ILE A 247 3.65 21.83 7.51
N GLY A 248 3.94 22.54 8.59
CA GLY A 248 3.64 23.98 8.68
C GLY A 248 2.15 24.27 8.64
N ASP A 249 1.69 25.08 7.68
CA ASP A 249 0.26 25.46 7.55
C ASP A 249 -0.59 24.28 7.08
N PRO A 250 -1.47 23.67 7.91
CA PRO A 250 -2.27 22.53 7.53
C PRO A 250 -3.35 22.83 6.48
N SER A 251 -3.61 24.08 6.16
CA SER A 251 -4.66 24.51 5.21
C SER A 251 -4.21 24.49 3.75
N LEU A 252 -2.91 24.26 3.48
CA LEU A 252 -2.40 24.20 2.12
C LEU A 252 -3.03 23.06 1.34
N LEU A 253 -3.75 23.36 0.26
CA LEU A 253 -4.33 22.41 -0.66
C LEU A 253 -3.67 22.51 -2.04
N LEU A 254 -3.34 21.39 -2.63
CA LEU A 254 -2.89 21.35 -4.01
C LEU A 254 -4.12 21.40 -4.94
N THR A 255 -4.15 22.40 -5.83
CA THR A 255 -5.23 22.61 -6.78
C THR A 255 -4.74 22.31 -8.19
N LEU A 256 -5.07 21.12 -8.70
CA LEU A 256 -4.82 20.76 -10.09
C LEU A 256 -5.95 21.31 -11.00
N PRO A 257 -5.64 21.69 -12.26
CA PRO A 257 -6.66 22.08 -13.22
C PRO A 257 -7.53 20.87 -13.57
N SER A 258 -8.72 20.83 -12.98
CA SER A 258 -9.70 19.77 -13.20
C SER A 258 -10.65 20.07 -14.37
N ASP A 259 -11.11 19.05 -15.06
CA ASP A 259 -12.08 19.18 -16.19
C ASP A 259 -13.50 19.45 -15.68
N ARG A 260 -13.76 19.10 -14.40
CA ARG A 260 -15.07 19.27 -13.74
C ARG A 260 -14.91 19.92 -12.38
N PRO A 261 -15.92 20.67 -11.91
CA PRO A 261 -15.93 21.21 -10.57
C PRO A 261 -15.91 20.07 -9.52
N ARG A 262 -15.15 20.26 -8.45
CA ARG A 262 -15.06 19.32 -7.34
C ARG A 262 -16.44 19.12 -6.70
N PRO A 263 -16.90 17.85 -6.53
CA PRO A 263 -18.15 17.58 -5.83
C PRO A 263 -18.02 17.88 -4.33
N PRO A 264 -19.12 18.22 -3.64
CA PRO A 264 -19.12 18.50 -2.21
C PRO A 264 -18.78 17.28 -1.35
N GLN A 265 -18.94 16.08 -1.88
CA GLN A 265 -18.56 14.80 -1.26
C GLN A 265 -17.82 13.94 -2.27
N GLN A 266 -16.71 13.35 -1.85
CA GLN A 266 -15.91 12.43 -2.67
C GLN A 266 -16.72 11.13 -2.93
N SER A 267 -16.82 10.74 -4.20
CA SER A 267 -17.56 9.53 -4.60
C SER A 267 -16.70 8.28 -4.60
N TYR A 268 -15.38 8.41 -4.51
CA TYR A 268 -14.36 7.38 -4.74
C TYR A 268 -14.41 6.74 -6.13
N ARG A 269 -15.21 7.25 -7.06
CA ARG A 269 -15.20 6.76 -8.45
C ARG A 269 -13.90 7.17 -9.13
N GLY A 270 -13.26 6.20 -9.75
CA GLY A 270 -11.98 6.41 -10.40
C GLY A 270 -11.78 5.59 -11.65
N ALA A 271 -10.73 5.92 -12.36
CA ALA A 271 -10.21 5.15 -13.47
C ALA A 271 -8.68 5.10 -13.37
N THR A 272 -8.07 4.25 -14.17
CA THR A 272 -6.62 4.09 -14.24
C THR A 272 -6.13 4.24 -15.67
N LEU A 273 -4.91 4.76 -15.82
CA LEU A 273 -4.16 4.82 -17.06
C LEU A 273 -2.80 4.15 -16.82
N ASP A 274 -2.58 3.03 -17.50
CA ASP A 274 -1.31 2.31 -17.44
C ASP A 274 -0.33 2.84 -18.46
N PHE A 275 0.96 2.88 -18.10
CA PHE A 275 2.05 3.23 -19.01
C PHE A 275 3.33 2.45 -18.65
N GLN A 276 4.29 2.47 -19.55
CA GLN A 276 5.58 1.83 -19.32
C GLN A 276 6.71 2.81 -19.58
N LEU A 277 7.70 2.84 -18.69
CA LEU A 277 8.91 3.61 -18.91
C LEU A 277 9.82 2.83 -19.88
N PRO A 278 10.37 3.50 -20.92
CA PRO A 278 11.35 2.87 -21.80
C PRO A 278 12.56 2.38 -21.02
N THR A 279 13.04 1.18 -21.26
CA THR A 279 14.15 0.56 -20.53
C THR A 279 15.43 1.40 -20.57
N ALA A 280 15.71 2.06 -21.69
CA ALA A 280 16.84 2.98 -21.81
C ALA A 280 16.72 4.15 -20.83
N LEU A 281 15.53 4.79 -20.75
CA LEU A 281 15.24 5.88 -19.83
C LEU A 281 15.41 5.42 -18.36
N VAL A 282 14.88 4.26 -18.01
CA VAL A 282 15.03 3.69 -16.65
C VAL A 282 16.51 3.53 -16.28
N SER A 283 17.33 3.07 -17.24
CA SER A 283 18.78 2.93 -17.03
C SER A 283 19.47 4.27 -16.76
N GLU A 284 19.09 5.32 -17.51
CA GLU A 284 19.61 6.69 -17.33
C GLU A 284 19.17 7.26 -15.97
N LEU A 285 17.89 7.13 -15.59
CA LEU A 285 17.37 7.57 -14.29
C LEU A 285 18.05 6.87 -13.12
N ARG A 286 18.32 5.56 -13.24
CA ARG A 286 19.09 4.82 -12.22
C ARG A 286 20.55 5.29 -12.14
N SER A 287 21.14 5.63 -13.27
CA SER A 287 22.50 6.19 -13.28
C SER A 287 22.54 7.55 -12.59
N LEU A 288 21.57 8.43 -12.88
CA LEU A 288 21.40 9.70 -12.20
C LEU A 288 21.19 9.51 -10.68
N ALA A 289 20.28 8.63 -10.29
CA ALA A 289 20.01 8.31 -8.89
C ALA A 289 21.29 7.90 -8.15
N ARG A 290 22.05 6.95 -8.71
CA ARG A 290 23.33 6.49 -8.11
C ARG A 290 24.36 7.61 -8.01
N GLY A 291 24.46 8.45 -9.05
CA GLY A 291 25.39 9.59 -9.07
C GLY A 291 25.10 10.62 -7.99
N GLN A 292 23.84 10.72 -7.53
CA GLN A 292 23.39 11.66 -6.49
C GLN A 292 23.15 10.97 -5.12
N GLY A 293 23.49 9.69 -4.97
CA GLY A 293 23.22 8.93 -3.74
C GLY A 293 21.73 8.84 -3.40
N ALA A 294 20.87 8.89 -4.42
CA ALA A 294 19.42 8.80 -4.32
C ALA A 294 18.90 7.43 -4.83
N SER A 295 17.66 7.12 -4.55
CA SER A 295 16.95 5.96 -5.10
C SER A 295 16.16 6.35 -6.36
N LEU A 296 15.77 5.35 -7.17
CA LEU A 296 14.85 5.58 -8.29
C LEU A 296 13.53 6.18 -7.83
N PHE A 297 13.01 5.72 -6.68
CA PHE A 297 11.84 6.30 -6.02
C PHE A 297 11.99 7.82 -5.86
N MET A 298 13.13 8.30 -5.32
CA MET A 298 13.37 9.73 -5.09
C MET A 298 13.44 10.52 -6.39
N VAL A 299 14.02 9.95 -7.44
CA VAL A 299 14.06 10.59 -8.78
C VAL A 299 12.68 10.72 -9.37
N LEU A 300 11.86 9.66 -9.32
CA LEU A 300 10.49 9.68 -9.83
C LEU A 300 9.58 10.60 -9.01
N LEU A 301 9.76 10.64 -7.69
CA LEU A 301 9.07 11.58 -6.80
C LEU A 301 9.40 13.02 -7.15
N ALA A 302 10.69 13.37 -7.27
CA ALA A 302 11.11 14.72 -7.64
C ALA A 302 10.58 15.14 -9.02
N ALA A 303 10.59 14.23 -10.00
CA ALA A 303 9.98 14.48 -11.30
C ALA A 303 8.46 14.69 -11.22
N PHE A 304 7.78 13.95 -10.35
CA PHE A 304 6.36 14.11 -10.11
C PHE A 304 6.03 15.44 -9.43
N GLU A 305 6.86 15.88 -8.48
CA GLU A 305 6.75 17.22 -7.89
C GLU A 305 6.85 18.33 -8.94
N VAL A 306 7.85 18.25 -9.85
CA VAL A 306 7.98 19.21 -10.95
C VAL A 306 6.74 19.22 -11.83
N LEU A 307 6.21 18.05 -12.19
CA LEU A 307 4.98 17.93 -12.99
C LEU A 307 3.81 18.64 -12.28
N LEU A 308 3.59 18.35 -11.00
CA LEU A 308 2.49 18.92 -10.21
C LEU A 308 2.59 20.44 -10.09
N VAL A 309 3.78 20.96 -9.81
CA VAL A 309 4.04 22.43 -9.75
C VAL A 309 3.78 23.09 -11.09
N ARG A 310 4.21 22.47 -12.20
CA ARG A 310 3.98 22.99 -13.57
C ARG A 310 2.49 23.00 -13.96
N TYR A 311 1.70 22.09 -13.41
CA TYR A 311 0.25 22.04 -13.63
C TYR A 311 -0.54 22.98 -12.72
N SER A 312 -0.18 23.03 -11.43
CA SER A 312 -0.91 23.82 -10.43
C SER A 312 -0.49 25.30 -10.37
N GLY A 313 0.75 25.60 -10.77
CA GLY A 313 1.38 26.91 -10.54
C GLY A 313 1.74 27.16 -9.07
N GLN A 314 1.56 26.18 -8.18
CA GLN A 314 1.89 26.28 -6.76
C GLN A 314 3.31 25.77 -6.53
N ARG A 315 4.15 26.50 -5.80
CA ARG A 315 5.54 26.08 -5.51
C ARG A 315 5.62 25.06 -4.40
N GLU A 316 4.75 25.23 -3.41
CA GLU A 316 4.64 24.32 -2.27
C GLU A 316 3.58 23.27 -2.55
N LEU A 317 3.89 22.00 -2.26
CA LEU A 317 2.97 20.90 -2.46
C LEU A 317 3.16 19.82 -1.39
N ARG A 318 2.16 18.97 -1.26
CA ARG A 318 2.19 17.82 -0.35
C ARG A 318 1.77 16.58 -1.11
N ILE A 319 2.56 15.53 -0.96
CA ILE A 319 2.31 14.23 -1.56
C ILE A 319 2.17 13.20 -0.45
N GLY A 320 1.06 12.46 -0.46
CA GLY A 320 0.88 11.31 0.41
C GLY A 320 1.70 10.12 -0.12
N VAL A 321 2.57 9.57 0.71
CA VAL A 321 3.39 8.41 0.35
C VAL A 321 3.09 7.27 1.32
N PRO A 322 2.48 6.16 0.86
CA PRO A 322 2.30 5.00 1.69
C PRO A 322 3.65 4.32 1.98
N VAL A 323 3.85 3.90 3.22
CA VAL A 323 5.02 3.15 3.67
C VAL A 323 4.59 1.85 4.30
N ALA A 324 5.35 0.78 4.05
CA ALA A 324 5.01 -0.56 4.56
C ALA A 324 5.06 -0.66 6.09
N ASN A 325 5.81 0.24 6.74
CA ASN A 325 5.96 0.33 8.20
C ASN A 325 6.34 -1.01 8.87
N ARG A 326 7.23 -1.77 8.22
CA ARG A 326 7.73 -3.08 8.67
C ARG A 326 9.23 -3.04 8.98
N GLY A 327 9.68 -1.98 9.65
CA GLY A 327 11.07 -1.79 10.05
C GLY A 327 11.61 -2.81 11.06
N ARG A 328 10.76 -3.75 11.53
CA ARG A 328 11.12 -4.79 12.50
C ARG A 328 11.06 -6.17 11.86
N ALA A 329 12.10 -6.96 12.05
CA ALA A 329 12.21 -8.30 11.49
C ALA A 329 11.06 -9.23 11.94
N GLU A 330 10.56 -9.04 13.17
CA GLU A 330 9.42 -9.81 13.69
C GLU A 330 8.12 -9.57 12.90
N CYS A 331 7.99 -8.42 12.22
CA CYS A 331 6.79 -8.03 11.47
C CYS A 331 6.84 -8.43 9.99
N GLU A 332 8.02 -8.79 9.45
CA GLU A 332 8.21 -9.02 8.02
C GLU A 332 7.27 -10.11 7.44
N ARG A 333 7.05 -11.19 8.20
CA ARG A 333 6.22 -12.32 7.77
C ARG A 333 4.80 -12.32 8.35
N LEU A 334 4.40 -11.26 9.01
CA LEU A 334 3.04 -11.16 9.55
C LEU A 334 2.05 -10.73 8.47
N VAL A 335 0.86 -11.27 8.53
CA VAL A 335 -0.31 -10.74 7.82
C VAL A 335 -1.03 -9.76 8.75
N GLY A 336 -1.28 -8.53 8.26
CA GLY A 336 -1.93 -7.48 9.05
C GLY A 336 -1.91 -6.13 8.33
N PHE A 337 -2.50 -5.11 8.93
CA PHE A 337 -2.55 -3.77 8.40
C PHE A 337 -1.46 -2.89 9.04
N PHE A 338 -0.29 -2.86 8.43
CA PHE A 338 0.88 -2.10 8.90
C PHE A 338 1.06 -0.77 8.17
N VAL A 339 0.50 -0.65 6.96
CA VAL A 339 0.69 0.54 6.11
C VAL A 339 0.36 1.80 6.87
N ASN A 340 1.30 2.74 6.83
CA ASN A 340 1.11 4.11 7.26
C ASN A 340 1.26 5.05 6.05
N THR A 341 0.83 6.30 6.18
CA THR A 341 0.98 7.33 5.14
C THR A 341 1.84 8.45 5.68
N GLN A 342 2.90 8.76 4.97
CA GLN A 342 3.73 9.94 5.21
C GLN A 342 3.26 11.09 4.32
N VAL A 343 3.38 12.33 4.81
CA VAL A 343 3.07 13.55 4.05
C VAL A 343 4.40 14.21 3.69
N LEU A 344 4.90 13.96 2.49
CA LEU A 344 6.10 14.61 2.02
C LEU A 344 5.75 16.02 1.53
N CYS A 345 6.42 17.01 2.09
CA CYS A 345 6.31 18.40 1.68
C CYS A 345 7.43 18.71 0.71
N GLY A 346 7.08 19.20 -0.47
CA GLY A 346 8.00 19.64 -1.50
C GLY A 346 7.90 21.14 -1.74
N GLU A 347 9.03 21.79 -1.94
CA GLU A 347 9.12 23.15 -2.45
C GLU A 347 9.98 23.14 -3.72
N VAL A 348 9.38 23.52 -4.84
CA VAL A 348 10.04 23.49 -6.14
C VAL A 348 10.35 24.92 -6.60
N GLU A 349 11.62 25.24 -6.61
CA GLU A 349 12.14 26.49 -7.12
C GLU A 349 12.43 26.42 -8.62
N GLU A 350 11.73 27.20 -9.46
CA GLU A 350 11.86 27.13 -10.92
C GLU A 350 13.28 27.35 -11.44
N HIS A 351 14.11 28.09 -10.70
CA HIS A 351 15.49 28.41 -11.06
C HIS A 351 16.51 27.37 -10.56
N ALA A 352 16.14 26.51 -9.62
CA ALA A 352 16.99 25.44 -9.12
C ALA A 352 17.15 24.36 -10.19
N SER A 353 18.31 23.68 -10.19
CA SER A 353 18.53 22.52 -11.03
C SER A 353 17.73 21.32 -10.54
N PHE A 354 17.50 20.34 -11.43
CA PHE A 354 16.88 19.09 -10.97
C PHE A 354 17.73 18.35 -9.94
N VAL A 355 19.07 18.47 -10.02
CA VAL A 355 19.98 17.88 -9.03
C VAL A 355 19.80 18.51 -7.65
N ASP A 356 19.62 19.83 -7.57
CA ASP A 356 19.35 20.51 -6.29
C ASP A 356 18.02 20.06 -5.69
N LEU A 357 16.96 20.00 -6.51
CA LEU A 357 15.65 19.48 -6.10
C LEU A 357 15.75 18.02 -5.60
N LEU A 358 16.45 17.16 -6.34
CA LEU A 358 16.63 15.76 -5.96
C LEU A 358 17.38 15.65 -4.60
N GLY A 359 18.33 16.54 -4.35
CA GLY A 359 19.00 16.64 -3.05
C GLY A 359 18.04 16.97 -1.92
N ALA A 360 17.13 17.94 -2.13
CA ALA A 360 16.10 18.31 -1.16
C ALA A 360 15.08 17.16 -0.93
N VAL A 361 14.59 16.55 -2.01
CA VAL A 361 13.67 15.39 -1.94
C VAL A 361 14.33 14.22 -1.19
N ARG A 362 15.61 13.94 -1.48
CA ARG A 362 16.35 12.89 -0.76
C ARG A 362 16.39 13.16 0.74
N GLN A 363 16.69 14.39 1.15
CA GLN A 363 16.73 14.74 2.58
C GLN A 363 15.34 14.61 3.20
N ALA A 364 14.29 15.15 2.57
CA ALA A 364 12.91 15.05 3.04
C ALA A 364 12.46 13.59 3.22
N VAL A 365 12.79 12.70 2.27
CA VAL A 365 12.46 11.26 2.36
C VAL A 365 13.20 10.60 3.52
N LEU A 366 14.48 10.88 3.73
CA LEU A 366 15.27 10.30 4.83
C LEU A 366 14.76 10.76 6.20
N ASP A 367 14.43 12.03 6.33
CA ASP A 367 13.89 12.60 7.56
C ASP A 367 12.49 12.03 7.87
N ALA A 368 11.64 11.91 6.84
CA ALA A 368 10.34 11.26 6.97
C ALA A 368 10.45 9.78 7.37
N GLN A 369 11.42 9.04 6.82
CA GLN A 369 11.67 7.65 7.22
C GLN A 369 12.08 7.52 8.69
N ALA A 370 12.85 8.46 9.23
CA ALA A 370 13.21 8.51 10.65
C ALA A 370 11.99 8.79 11.57
N HIS A 371 10.88 9.24 10.99
CA HIS A 371 9.65 9.60 11.70
C HIS A 371 8.41 8.86 11.15
N GLN A 372 8.57 7.67 10.55
CA GLN A 372 7.52 6.94 9.87
C GLN A 372 6.49 6.26 10.79
N GLU A 373 6.78 6.16 12.08
CA GLU A 373 5.98 5.38 13.02
C GLU A 373 4.73 6.12 13.53
N LEU A 374 4.68 7.47 13.39
CA LEU A 374 3.50 8.23 13.77
C LEU A 374 2.33 7.87 12.87
N PRO A 375 1.23 7.37 13.42
CA PRO A 375 0.03 7.13 12.63
C PRO A 375 -0.48 8.44 11.99
N PHE A 376 -0.82 8.39 10.71
CA PHE A 376 -1.33 9.55 9.96
C PHE A 376 -2.55 10.20 10.64
N GLU A 377 -3.40 9.38 11.27
CA GLU A 377 -4.59 9.82 11.99
C GLU A 377 -4.24 10.73 13.17
N ARG A 378 -3.19 10.39 13.91
CA ARG A 378 -2.73 11.21 15.04
C ARG A 378 -2.21 12.57 14.58
N LEU A 379 -1.57 12.57 13.40
CA LEU A 379 -1.12 13.81 12.77
C LEU A 379 -2.31 14.69 12.37
N VAL A 380 -3.33 14.12 11.72
CA VAL A 380 -4.57 14.83 11.36
C VAL A 380 -5.31 15.34 12.59
N GLU A 381 -5.42 14.53 13.66
CA GLU A 381 -6.04 14.96 14.91
C GLU A 381 -5.31 16.12 15.58
N THR A 382 -3.98 16.12 15.52
CA THR A 382 -3.16 17.17 16.16
C THR A 382 -3.18 18.48 15.36
N LEU A 383 -3.05 18.40 14.05
CA LEU A 383 -3.03 19.56 13.16
C LEU A 383 -4.40 20.16 12.92
N GLN A 384 -5.47 19.39 13.16
CA GLN A 384 -6.86 19.80 12.98
C GLN A 384 -7.12 20.57 11.66
N PRO A 385 -6.70 20.02 10.48
CA PRO A 385 -6.98 20.66 9.22
C PRO A 385 -8.48 20.82 9.02
N GLU A 386 -8.87 21.74 8.13
CA GLU A 386 -10.28 21.91 7.79
C GLU A 386 -10.89 20.57 7.34
N ARG A 387 -11.96 20.14 8.01
CA ARG A 387 -12.64 18.88 7.68
C ARG A 387 -13.48 19.08 6.43
N SER A 388 -13.16 18.34 5.39
CA SER A 388 -13.90 18.31 4.15
C SER A 388 -14.32 16.89 3.79
N LEU A 389 -15.53 16.74 3.26
CA LEU A 389 -15.97 15.50 2.65
C LEU A 389 -15.56 15.40 1.18
N SER A 390 -15.05 16.48 0.60
CA SER A 390 -14.70 16.56 -0.82
C SER A 390 -13.27 16.15 -1.16
N HIS A 391 -12.38 16.08 -0.17
CA HIS A 391 -10.96 15.73 -0.37
C HIS A 391 -10.34 15.17 0.91
N ASN A 392 -9.22 14.47 0.75
CA ASN A 392 -8.42 14.02 1.90
C ASN A 392 -7.77 15.21 2.62
N PRO A 393 -7.67 15.15 3.96
CA PRO A 393 -6.93 16.16 4.72
C PRO A 393 -5.43 16.08 4.37
N LEU A 394 -4.75 17.23 4.47
CA LEU A 394 -3.31 17.43 4.29
C LEU A 394 -2.75 17.20 2.88
N PHE A 395 -3.27 16.30 2.05
CA PHE A 395 -2.82 16.07 0.68
C PHE A 395 -3.96 15.52 -0.20
N GLN A 396 -3.92 15.80 -1.51
CA GLN A 396 -4.91 15.37 -2.50
C GLN A 396 -4.30 14.42 -3.53
N VAL A 397 -2.98 14.39 -3.60
CA VAL A 397 -2.20 13.60 -4.55
C VAL A 397 -1.31 12.63 -3.79
N ALA A 398 -1.18 11.41 -4.30
CA ALA A 398 -0.33 10.39 -3.70
C ALA A 398 0.68 9.81 -4.69
N TYR A 399 1.80 9.32 -4.17
CA TYR A 399 2.78 8.56 -4.94
C TYR A 399 3.12 7.26 -4.22
N ASN A 400 3.03 6.14 -4.93
CA ASN A 400 3.39 4.82 -4.43
C ASN A 400 4.41 4.15 -5.36
N HIS A 401 5.48 3.62 -4.79
CA HIS A 401 6.47 2.86 -5.53
C HIS A 401 6.56 1.45 -4.95
N LEU A 402 6.21 0.47 -5.76
CA LEU A 402 6.22 -0.93 -5.35
C LEU A 402 7.52 -1.60 -5.85
N PRO A 403 8.29 -2.23 -4.97
CA PRO A 403 9.36 -3.10 -5.39
C PRO A 403 8.76 -4.34 -6.08
N SER A 404 9.51 -4.90 -7.04
CA SER A 404 9.11 -6.10 -7.77
C SER A 404 8.71 -7.24 -6.82
N ALA A 405 7.45 -7.49 -6.69
CA ALA A 405 6.96 -8.63 -5.93
C ALA A 405 5.99 -9.54 -6.72
N GLN A 406 5.35 -9.07 -7.77
CA GLN A 406 4.14 -9.73 -8.27
C GLN A 406 4.16 -10.19 -9.73
N ASP A 407 5.16 -9.84 -10.54
CA ASP A 407 5.25 -10.32 -11.93
C ASP A 407 5.82 -11.76 -12.06
N ALA A 408 6.04 -12.45 -10.97
CA ALA A 408 6.52 -13.82 -11.04
C ALA A 408 5.37 -14.75 -11.39
N LEU A 409 5.39 -15.29 -12.60
CA LEU A 409 4.83 -16.60 -12.87
C LEU A 409 5.28 -17.52 -11.71
N CYS A 410 4.37 -17.81 -10.79
CA CYS A 410 4.64 -18.77 -9.75
C CYS A 410 4.23 -20.13 -10.28
N GLU A 411 5.19 -21.01 -10.47
CA GLU A 411 4.93 -22.40 -10.84
C GLU A 411 4.78 -23.23 -9.56
N LEU A 412 3.64 -23.88 -9.44
CA LEU A 412 3.34 -24.78 -8.34
C LEU A 412 3.31 -26.22 -8.86
N PRO A 413 3.65 -27.22 -8.04
CA PRO A 413 3.49 -28.59 -8.42
C PRO A 413 2.01 -28.93 -8.62
N ALA A 414 1.65 -29.57 -9.73
CA ALA A 414 0.33 -30.12 -9.97
C ALA A 414 0.26 -31.61 -9.67
N ALA A 415 -0.95 -32.14 -9.47
CA ALA A 415 -1.18 -33.51 -9.09
C ALA A 415 -0.76 -34.54 -10.18
N ASP A 416 -0.75 -34.13 -11.44
CA ASP A 416 -0.35 -34.92 -12.61
C ASP A 416 1.14 -34.83 -12.93
N GLY A 417 1.91 -34.06 -12.18
CA GLY A 417 3.36 -33.87 -12.37
C GLY A 417 3.72 -32.73 -13.34
N GLU A 418 2.73 -32.05 -13.96
CA GLU A 418 2.93 -30.82 -14.70
C GLU A 418 2.93 -29.63 -13.73
N ALA A 419 3.38 -28.43 -14.19
CA ALA A 419 3.34 -27.23 -13.37
C ALA A 419 1.98 -26.54 -13.44
N LEU A 420 1.42 -26.16 -12.27
CA LEU A 420 0.32 -25.22 -12.19
C LEU A 420 0.88 -23.79 -12.17
N THR A 421 0.56 -23.00 -13.18
CA THR A 421 1.06 -21.64 -13.35
C THR A 421 0.08 -20.64 -12.75
N LEU A 422 0.57 -19.70 -11.96
CA LEU A 422 -0.20 -18.58 -11.40
C LEU A 422 0.21 -17.28 -12.10
N GLU A 423 -0.74 -16.62 -12.75
CA GLU A 423 -0.55 -15.32 -13.42
C GLU A 423 -1.41 -14.26 -12.74
N PRO A 424 -0.86 -13.10 -12.33
CA PRO A 424 -1.66 -12.00 -11.84
C PRO A 424 -2.67 -11.53 -12.90
N LEU A 425 -3.92 -11.29 -12.46
CA LEU A 425 -4.99 -10.74 -13.28
C LEU A 425 -5.37 -9.36 -12.76
N GLN A 426 -5.24 -8.34 -13.60
CA GLN A 426 -5.65 -6.99 -13.23
C GLN A 426 -7.17 -6.87 -13.26
N LEU A 427 -7.75 -6.36 -12.16
CA LEU A 427 -9.16 -6.03 -12.04
C LEU A 427 -9.36 -4.52 -12.07
N ALA A 428 -10.32 -4.06 -12.86
CA ALA A 428 -10.74 -2.67 -12.84
C ALA A 428 -11.65 -2.42 -11.62
N THR A 429 -11.06 -2.01 -10.49
CA THR A 429 -11.83 -1.71 -9.29
C THR A 429 -12.73 -0.50 -9.45
N GLY A 430 -12.36 0.44 -10.32
CA GLY A 430 -13.08 1.69 -10.53
C GLY A 430 -13.07 2.61 -9.30
N ILE A 431 -12.06 2.46 -8.42
CA ILE A 431 -11.93 3.21 -7.16
C ILE A 431 -10.70 4.11 -7.22
N ALA A 432 -10.88 5.39 -6.87
CA ALA A 432 -9.79 6.34 -6.62
C ALA A 432 -9.96 6.96 -5.23
N LYS A 433 -8.97 6.75 -4.37
CA LYS A 433 -8.96 7.28 -2.99
C LYS A 433 -8.47 8.74 -2.94
N PHE A 434 -7.78 9.19 -3.98
CA PHE A 434 -7.17 10.52 -4.11
C PHE A 434 -7.60 11.15 -5.43
N ASP A 435 -7.38 12.45 -5.57
CA ASP A 435 -7.63 13.14 -6.83
C ASP A 435 -6.80 12.54 -7.96
N LEU A 436 -5.50 12.33 -7.67
CA LEU A 436 -4.53 11.71 -8.56
C LEU A 436 -3.54 10.89 -7.74
N MET A 437 -3.22 9.71 -8.20
CA MET A 437 -2.16 8.88 -7.63
C MET A 437 -1.27 8.35 -8.74
N LEU A 438 0.02 8.59 -8.62
CA LEU A 438 1.04 7.91 -9.41
C LEU A 438 1.45 6.65 -8.68
N GLN A 439 1.34 5.51 -9.33
CA GLN A 439 1.92 4.25 -8.88
C GLN A 439 2.99 3.82 -9.87
N THR A 440 4.14 3.40 -9.37
CA THR A 440 5.20 2.81 -10.18
C THR A 440 5.63 1.48 -9.61
N GLU A 441 5.90 0.54 -10.46
CA GLU A 441 6.29 -0.82 -10.08
C GLU A 441 7.51 -1.25 -10.88
N GLU A 442 8.50 -1.79 -10.18
CA GLU A 442 9.71 -2.31 -10.79
C GLU A 442 9.61 -3.84 -10.91
N ASN A 443 9.75 -4.40 -12.10
CA ASN A 443 9.78 -5.84 -12.27
C ASN A 443 11.18 -6.44 -12.02
N ARG A 444 11.29 -7.78 -11.98
CA ARG A 444 12.56 -8.48 -11.72
C ARG A 444 13.62 -8.24 -12.79
N GLU A 445 13.22 -7.91 -14.01
CA GLU A 445 14.11 -7.57 -15.12
C GLU A 445 14.56 -6.12 -15.08
N GLY A 446 14.02 -5.35 -14.14
CA GLY A 446 14.32 -3.94 -13.95
C GLY A 446 13.54 -3.00 -14.87
N ALA A 447 12.52 -3.47 -15.57
CA ALA A 447 11.58 -2.59 -16.24
C ALA A 447 10.66 -1.92 -15.21
N VAL A 448 10.22 -0.70 -15.50
CA VAL A 448 9.32 0.06 -14.64
C VAL A 448 7.99 0.26 -15.37
N ARG A 449 6.92 -0.25 -14.77
CA ARG A 449 5.55 0.07 -15.15
C ARG A 449 5.05 1.23 -14.30
N GLY A 450 4.22 2.07 -14.87
CA GLY A 450 3.54 3.16 -14.19
C GLY A 450 2.05 3.08 -14.39
N GLN A 451 1.31 3.63 -13.43
CA GLN A 451 -0.14 3.77 -13.50
C GLN A 451 -0.53 5.11 -12.88
N PHE A 452 -1.36 5.87 -13.55
CA PHE A 452 -2.10 6.98 -12.96
C PHE A 452 -3.50 6.50 -12.58
N ALA A 453 -3.81 6.49 -11.28
CA ALA A 453 -5.18 6.33 -10.79
C ALA A 453 -5.74 7.72 -10.48
N TYR A 454 -6.96 8.02 -10.93
CA TYR A 454 -7.52 9.36 -10.83
C TYR A 454 -9.02 9.35 -10.55
N ALA A 455 -9.50 10.41 -9.89
CA ALA A 455 -10.91 10.63 -9.63
C ALA A 455 -11.62 11.01 -10.95
N SER A 456 -12.48 10.14 -11.46
CA SER A 456 -13.23 10.38 -12.70
C SER A 456 -14.29 11.48 -12.57
N ASP A 457 -14.61 11.91 -11.35
CA ASP A 457 -15.43 13.08 -11.10
C ASP A 457 -14.68 14.40 -11.35
N LEU A 458 -13.34 14.38 -11.37
CA LEU A 458 -12.51 15.56 -11.58
C LEU A 458 -11.86 15.59 -12.96
N PHE A 459 -11.42 14.44 -13.47
CA PHE A 459 -10.59 14.37 -14.66
C PHE A 459 -11.19 13.49 -15.76
N ASP A 460 -11.02 13.90 -16.99
CA ASP A 460 -11.26 13.10 -18.18
C ASP A 460 -10.03 12.25 -18.52
N ALA A 461 -10.25 11.10 -19.16
CA ALA A 461 -9.16 10.21 -19.58
C ALA A 461 -8.14 10.93 -20.47
N ALA A 462 -8.59 11.77 -21.41
CA ALA A 462 -7.71 12.55 -22.30
C ALA A 462 -6.81 13.54 -21.54
N THR A 463 -7.25 14.07 -20.42
CA THR A 463 -6.43 14.95 -19.56
C THR A 463 -5.33 14.16 -18.87
N ILE A 464 -5.63 12.96 -18.40
CA ILE A 464 -4.63 12.09 -17.76
C ILE A 464 -3.67 11.50 -18.82
N GLU A 465 -4.13 11.20 -20.02
CA GLU A 465 -3.25 10.80 -21.15
C GLU A 465 -2.21 11.90 -21.47
N ARG A 466 -2.63 13.17 -21.56
CA ARG A 466 -1.70 14.29 -21.73
C ARG A 466 -0.74 14.44 -20.56
N LEU A 467 -1.24 14.35 -19.32
CA LEU A 467 -0.42 14.43 -18.12
C LEU A 467 0.63 13.32 -18.10
N CYS A 468 0.27 12.11 -18.48
CA CYS A 468 1.19 10.98 -18.61
C CYS A 468 2.27 11.25 -19.67
N GLY A 469 1.88 11.75 -20.85
CA GLY A 469 2.81 12.16 -21.90
C GLY A 469 3.79 13.23 -21.43
N HIS A 470 3.30 14.24 -20.70
CA HIS A 470 4.13 15.28 -20.10
C HIS A 470 5.09 14.73 -19.05
N PHE A 471 4.65 13.80 -18.22
CA PHE A 471 5.51 13.13 -17.24
C PHE A 471 6.65 12.36 -17.91
N LEU A 472 6.37 11.59 -18.96
CA LEU A 472 7.39 10.84 -19.71
C LEU A 472 8.39 11.76 -20.42
N ASN A 473 7.91 12.85 -21.04
CA ASN A 473 8.79 13.85 -21.67
C ASN A 473 9.67 14.54 -20.63
N LEU A 474 9.12 14.88 -19.47
CA LEU A 474 9.84 15.48 -18.36
C LEU A 474 10.95 14.55 -17.87
N LEU A 475 10.66 13.25 -17.67
CA LEU A 475 11.65 12.25 -17.29
C LEU A 475 12.79 12.16 -18.31
N GLY A 476 12.48 12.20 -19.61
CA GLY A 476 13.50 12.25 -20.66
C GLY A 476 14.36 13.52 -20.62
N ALA A 477 13.73 14.68 -20.41
CA ALA A 477 14.43 15.96 -20.36
C ALA A 477 15.38 16.05 -19.14
N LEU A 478 14.95 15.62 -17.97
CA LEU A 478 15.78 15.62 -16.76
C LEU A 478 16.92 14.58 -16.80
N ALA A 479 16.71 13.45 -17.48
CA ALA A 479 17.77 12.46 -17.69
C ALA A 479 18.86 12.98 -18.63
N ALA A 480 18.45 13.72 -19.68
CA ALA A 480 19.38 14.30 -20.67
C ALA A 480 20.20 15.47 -20.08
N ASP A 481 19.59 16.34 -19.28
CA ASP A 481 20.30 17.48 -18.65
C ASP A 481 19.75 17.72 -17.21
N PRO A 482 20.28 17.01 -16.22
CA PRO A 482 19.86 17.15 -14.82
C PRO A 482 20.31 18.47 -14.17
N GLN A 483 21.19 19.25 -14.80
CA GLN A 483 21.59 20.58 -14.34
C GLN A 483 20.67 21.68 -14.88
N CYS A 484 19.77 21.37 -15.82
CA CYS A 484 18.80 22.32 -16.32
C CYS A 484 17.89 22.82 -15.19
N PRO A 485 17.63 24.14 -15.10
CA PRO A 485 16.60 24.66 -14.21
C PRO A 485 15.26 24.01 -14.42
N VAL A 486 14.59 23.56 -13.34
CA VAL A 486 13.36 22.76 -13.45
C VAL A 486 12.24 23.48 -14.19
N GLY A 487 12.17 24.83 -14.10
CA GLY A 487 11.24 25.64 -14.89
C GLY A 487 11.49 25.65 -16.39
N ARG A 488 12.68 25.24 -16.86
CA ARG A 488 13.05 25.18 -18.28
C ARG A 488 12.99 23.76 -18.88
N LEU A 489 12.81 22.73 -18.05
CA LEU A 489 12.69 21.36 -18.55
C LEU A 489 11.50 21.25 -19.50
N SER A 490 11.72 20.64 -20.67
CA SER A 490 10.67 20.46 -21.66
C SER A 490 9.71 19.36 -21.23
N MET A 491 8.44 19.71 -21.12
CA MET A 491 7.36 18.80 -20.76
C MET A 491 6.45 18.51 -21.98
N LEU A 492 6.39 19.44 -22.96
CA LEU A 492 5.56 19.31 -24.16
C LEU A 492 6.27 18.50 -25.25
N ALA A 493 5.52 17.65 -25.94
CA ALA A 493 5.99 17.02 -27.18
C ALA A 493 6.20 18.10 -28.28
N GLY A 494 7.11 17.82 -29.22
CA GLY A 494 7.40 18.78 -30.28
C GLY A 494 6.16 19.22 -31.06
N ALA A 495 5.30 18.27 -31.43
CA ALA A 495 4.05 18.53 -32.17
C ALA A 495 3.06 19.37 -31.34
N GLU A 496 2.94 19.10 -30.02
CA GLU A 496 2.08 19.85 -29.11
C GLU A 496 2.56 21.30 -28.96
N ARG A 497 3.88 21.48 -28.79
CA ARG A 497 4.50 22.80 -28.73
C ARG A 497 4.26 23.60 -30.02
N GLU A 498 4.38 22.97 -31.17
CA GLU A 498 4.12 23.61 -32.48
C GLU A 498 2.64 23.99 -32.62
N GLN A 499 1.72 23.15 -32.15
CA GLN A 499 0.30 23.45 -32.15
C GLN A 499 -0.03 24.64 -31.26
N LEU A 500 0.52 24.70 -30.03
CA LEU A 500 0.30 25.81 -29.09
C LEU A 500 0.91 27.12 -29.54
N LEU A 501 2.11 27.10 -30.12
CA LEU A 501 2.85 28.31 -30.53
C LEU A 501 2.52 28.78 -31.93
N GLY A 502 2.19 27.86 -32.86
CA GLY A 502 1.92 28.15 -34.26
C GLY A 502 0.46 27.96 -34.64
N GLY A 503 -0.09 26.74 -34.44
CA GLY A 503 -1.41 26.37 -34.96
C GLY A 503 -2.56 27.21 -34.35
N TRP A 504 -2.56 27.43 -33.05
CA TRP A 504 -3.61 28.23 -32.38
C TRP A 504 -3.38 29.74 -32.43
N ASN A 505 -2.17 30.19 -32.79
CA ASN A 505 -1.84 31.60 -32.95
C ASN A 505 -1.79 32.03 -34.40
N ALA A 506 -2.07 31.14 -35.35
CA ALA A 506 -2.19 31.46 -36.76
C ALA A 506 -3.57 32.07 -37.06
N THR A 507 -3.80 33.32 -36.57
CA THR A 507 -4.98 34.14 -36.91
C THR A 507 -4.68 35.05 -38.07
#